data_bc08a095643d90a65f2b75bb5c31b11f
#
_entry.id   bc08a095643d90a65f2b75bb5c31b11f
#
_cell.length_a   1.000
_cell.length_b   1.000
_cell.length_c   1.000
_cell.angle_alpha   90.00
_cell.angle_beta   90.00
_cell.angle_gamma   90.00
#
_symmetry.space_group_name_H-M   'P 1'
#
loop_
_entity.id
_entity.type
_entity.pdbx_description
1 polymer ?
#
loop_
_entity_poly.entity_id
_entity_poly.type
_entity_poly.pdbx_seq_one_letter_code
_entity_poly.pdbx_strand_id
1 'polypeptide(L)'
;MTSNMRTSPPARAKRKNVRFTDAQKAAEGEGPVNKHWRTYFLQHLAATSNVSASAKTAGISLSRAYKTRREHADFAAAWRAALYEGYEHLEMEVLACLRGYDPERKLDIANAIRLLAAHRETVATERAKRHGQDEAEVFASLEAKLATIRERLAKDGTAS
;
A
#
# COMPACT_ATOMS: atom_id res chain seq x y z
N MET A 1 -68.37 16.12 -7.97
CA MET A 1 -67.70 14.88 -8.39
C MET A 1 -66.39 15.27 -9.01
N THR A 2 -65.33 15.29 -8.19
CA THR A 2 -63.99 15.68 -8.64
C THR A 2 -63.14 14.40 -8.77
N SER A 3 -62.81 14.07 -10.04
CA SER A 3 -62.03 12.88 -10.40
C SER A 3 -60.52 13.13 -10.11
N ASN A 4 -59.95 12.38 -9.19
CA ASN A 4 -58.56 12.46 -8.77
C ASN A 4 -57.73 11.59 -9.70
N MET A 5 -57.07 12.20 -10.71
CA MET A 5 -56.09 11.54 -11.57
C MET A 5 -54.78 11.36 -10.81
N ARG A 6 -54.53 10.13 -10.33
CA ARG A 6 -53.19 9.71 -9.84
C ARG A 6 -52.25 9.55 -11.00
N THR A 7 -51.35 10.50 -11.18
CA THR A 7 -50.22 10.37 -12.12
C THR A 7 -49.17 9.43 -11.52
N SER A 8 -48.95 8.31 -12.18
CA SER A 8 -47.88 7.37 -11.81
C SER A 8 -46.51 8.01 -12.00
N PRO A 9 -45.51 7.78 -11.11
CA PRO A 9 -44.18 8.33 -11.28
C PRO A 9 -43.46 7.71 -12.49
N PRO A 10 -42.61 8.47 -13.21
CA PRO A 10 -41.91 7.97 -14.40
C PRO A 10 -40.97 6.82 -14.03
N ALA A 11 -41.00 5.76 -14.83
CA ALA A 11 -40.17 4.59 -14.67
C ALA A 11 -38.68 4.99 -14.71
N ARG A 12 -37.95 4.62 -13.64
CA ARG A 12 -36.51 4.86 -13.49
C ARG A 12 -35.75 4.20 -14.63
N ALA A 13 -35.17 4.99 -15.53
CA ALA A 13 -34.39 4.51 -16.66
C ALA A 13 -33.27 3.58 -16.17
N LYS A 14 -33.25 2.33 -16.66
CA LYS A 14 -32.19 1.37 -16.37
C LYS A 14 -30.86 1.97 -16.87
N ARG A 15 -29.91 2.25 -15.97
CA ARG A 15 -28.54 2.65 -16.31
C ARG A 15 -27.94 1.56 -17.19
N LYS A 16 -27.64 1.88 -18.44
CA LYS A 16 -26.87 1.00 -19.33
C LYS A 16 -25.48 0.85 -18.73
N ASN A 17 -25.11 -0.37 -18.28
CA ASN A 17 -23.73 -0.65 -17.92
C ASN A 17 -22.88 -0.49 -19.18
N VAL A 18 -22.05 0.53 -19.22
CA VAL A 18 -21.05 0.73 -20.27
C VAL A 18 -20.01 -0.39 -20.12
N ARG A 19 -19.98 -1.31 -21.08
CA ARG A 19 -18.95 -2.35 -21.16
C ARG A 19 -17.85 -1.83 -22.07
N PHE A 20 -16.65 -1.71 -21.55
CA PHE A 20 -15.47 -1.39 -22.36
C PHE A 20 -15.12 -2.58 -23.27
N THR A 21 -14.71 -2.30 -24.50
CA THR A 21 -14.19 -3.31 -25.43
C THR A 21 -12.81 -3.77 -24.97
N ASP A 22 -12.37 -4.97 -25.40
CA ASP A 22 -11.05 -5.48 -25.02
C ASP A 22 -9.91 -4.59 -25.52
N ALA A 23 -10.09 -3.92 -26.65
CA ALA A 23 -9.16 -2.91 -27.15
C ALA A 23 -9.09 -1.66 -26.23
N GLN A 24 -10.22 -1.20 -25.69
CA GLN A 24 -10.24 -0.10 -24.72
C GLN A 24 -9.59 -0.49 -23.38
N LYS A 25 -9.83 -1.73 -22.93
CA LYS A 25 -9.17 -2.28 -21.75
C LYS A 25 -7.66 -2.42 -21.93
N ALA A 26 -7.21 -2.83 -23.11
CA ALA A 26 -5.79 -2.92 -23.45
C ALA A 26 -5.14 -1.53 -23.52
N ALA A 27 -5.82 -0.55 -24.11
CA ALA A 27 -5.36 0.84 -24.18
C ALA A 27 -5.27 1.51 -22.80
N GLU A 28 -6.18 1.14 -21.88
CA GLU A 28 -6.15 1.60 -20.48
C GLU A 28 -5.22 0.78 -19.58
N GLY A 29 -4.42 -0.15 -20.12
CA GLY A 29 -3.51 -1.00 -19.37
C GLY A 29 -4.20 -2.14 -18.61
N GLU A 30 -5.43 -2.52 -19.00
CA GLU A 30 -6.16 -3.68 -18.47
C GLU A 30 -5.85 -5.00 -19.22
N GLY A 31 -4.81 -5.00 -20.08
CA GLY A 31 -4.32 -6.19 -20.79
C GLY A 31 -3.69 -7.25 -19.85
N PRO A 32 -3.12 -8.34 -20.42
CA PRO A 32 -2.43 -9.37 -19.64
C PRO A 32 -1.27 -8.74 -18.88
N VAL A 33 -1.40 -8.73 -17.56
CA VAL A 33 -0.47 -8.07 -16.64
C VAL A 33 0.46 -9.13 -16.05
N ASN A 34 1.72 -8.76 -15.89
CA ASN A 34 2.67 -9.59 -15.14
C ASN A 34 2.06 -9.93 -13.76
N LYS A 35 2.06 -11.22 -13.39
CA LYS A 35 1.51 -11.68 -12.09
C LYS A 35 2.16 -11.00 -10.88
N HIS A 36 3.37 -10.49 -11.03
CA HIS A 36 4.14 -9.80 -9.98
C HIS A 36 3.99 -8.27 -9.99
N TRP A 37 3.07 -7.71 -10.77
CA TRP A 37 2.92 -6.27 -10.89
C TRP A 37 2.71 -5.54 -9.55
N ARG A 38 2.02 -6.19 -8.59
CA ARG A 38 1.79 -5.61 -7.25
C ARG A 38 3.12 -5.35 -6.54
N THR A 39 4.04 -6.30 -6.59
CA THR A 39 5.37 -6.18 -6.00
C THR A 39 6.16 -5.04 -6.64
N TYR A 40 6.23 -5.02 -7.98
CA TYR A 40 6.94 -3.94 -8.70
C TYR A 40 6.33 -2.56 -8.44
N PHE A 41 5.01 -2.49 -8.39
CA PHE A 41 4.30 -1.26 -8.07
C PHE A 41 4.65 -0.76 -6.68
N LEU A 42 4.60 -1.62 -5.66
CA LEU A 42 4.86 -1.26 -4.26
C LEU A 42 6.33 -0.88 -4.03
N GLN A 43 7.27 -1.62 -4.61
CA GLN A 43 8.69 -1.29 -4.54
C GLN A 43 8.99 0.09 -5.13
N HIS A 44 8.44 0.38 -6.31
CA HIS A 44 8.63 1.68 -6.94
C HIS A 44 7.91 2.80 -6.17
N LEU A 45 6.75 2.50 -5.58
CA LEU A 45 6.01 3.45 -4.76
C LEU A 45 6.79 3.81 -3.48
N ALA A 46 7.40 2.84 -2.82
CA ALA A 46 8.26 3.04 -1.64
C ALA A 46 9.45 3.96 -1.98
N ALA A 47 10.09 3.70 -3.13
CA ALA A 47 11.26 4.46 -3.56
C ALA A 47 10.95 5.89 -4.03
N THR A 48 9.75 6.14 -4.60
CA THR A 48 9.46 7.40 -5.29
C THR A 48 8.27 8.17 -4.75
N SER A 49 7.42 7.54 -3.95
CA SER A 49 6.10 8.04 -3.50
C SER A 49 5.21 8.52 -4.66
N ASN A 50 5.48 8.08 -5.89
CA ASN A 50 4.79 8.50 -7.11
C ASN A 50 3.93 7.39 -7.69
N VAL A 51 2.62 7.46 -7.46
CA VAL A 51 1.65 6.46 -7.90
C VAL A 51 1.61 6.29 -9.42
N SER A 52 1.69 7.39 -10.18
CA SER A 52 1.63 7.36 -11.64
C SER A 52 2.88 6.69 -12.23
N ALA A 53 4.06 7.04 -11.73
CA ALA A 53 5.31 6.41 -12.14
C ALA A 53 5.33 4.92 -11.76
N SER A 54 4.85 4.58 -10.57
CA SER A 54 4.76 3.19 -10.10
C SER A 54 3.84 2.34 -10.94
N ALA A 55 2.68 2.87 -11.35
CA ALA A 55 1.76 2.19 -12.24
C ALA A 55 2.39 1.95 -13.63
N LYS A 56 3.08 2.96 -14.18
CA LYS A 56 3.81 2.84 -15.45
C LYS A 56 4.91 1.78 -15.37
N THR A 57 5.72 1.79 -14.32
CA THR A 57 6.79 0.79 -14.11
C THR A 57 6.24 -0.62 -13.94
N ALA A 58 5.09 -0.76 -13.27
CA ALA A 58 4.42 -2.05 -13.10
C ALA A 58 3.63 -2.51 -14.34
N GLY A 59 3.53 -1.69 -15.41
CA GLY A 59 2.80 -2.00 -16.62
C GLY A 59 1.27 -2.07 -16.42
N ILE A 60 0.73 -1.23 -15.53
CA ILE A 60 -0.71 -1.19 -15.23
C ILE A 60 -1.29 0.21 -15.37
N SER A 61 -2.61 0.32 -15.50
CA SER A 61 -3.31 1.61 -15.42
C SER A 61 -3.44 2.08 -13.98
N LEU A 62 -3.52 3.40 -13.80
CA LEU A 62 -3.84 4.02 -12.51
C LEU A 62 -5.17 3.52 -11.94
N SER A 63 -6.18 3.39 -12.80
CA SER A 63 -7.50 2.88 -12.42
C SER A 63 -7.41 1.49 -11.81
N ARG A 64 -6.57 0.61 -12.38
CA ARG A 64 -6.33 -0.75 -11.84
C ARG A 64 -5.67 -0.68 -10.47
N ALA A 65 -4.66 0.15 -10.28
CA ALA A 65 -4.00 0.30 -8.99
C ALA A 65 -4.97 0.73 -7.89
N TYR A 66 -5.76 1.79 -8.14
CA TYR A 66 -6.74 2.26 -7.17
C TYR A 66 -7.93 1.30 -6.97
N LYS A 67 -8.36 0.59 -8.00
CA LYS A 67 -9.38 -0.45 -7.89
C LYS A 67 -8.89 -1.58 -6.98
N THR A 68 -7.68 -2.11 -7.24
CA THR A 68 -7.08 -3.17 -6.42
C THR A 68 -6.91 -2.72 -4.97
N ARG A 69 -6.48 -1.48 -4.73
CA ARG A 69 -6.38 -0.94 -3.37
C ARG A 69 -7.72 -0.92 -2.62
N ARG A 70 -8.84 -0.67 -3.33
CA ARG A 70 -10.17 -0.69 -2.70
C ARG A 70 -10.70 -2.09 -2.45
N GLU A 71 -10.36 -3.04 -3.33
CA GLU A 71 -10.91 -4.39 -3.30
C GLU A 71 -10.08 -5.37 -2.46
N HIS A 72 -8.79 -5.08 -2.23
CA HIS A 72 -7.85 -5.96 -1.53
C HIS A 72 -7.23 -5.25 -0.33
N ALA A 73 -7.61 -5.68 0.87
CA ALA A 73 -7.14 -5.09 2.12
C ALA A 73 -5.64 -5.29 2.36
N ASP A 74 -5.09 -6.44 1.94
CA ASP A 74 -3.66 -6.75 1.95
C ASP A 74 -2.85 -5.77 1.11
N PHE A 75 -3.29 -5.51 -0.12
CA PHE A 75 -2.65 -4.55 -1.00
C PHE A 75 -2.78 -3.11 -0.48
N ALA A 76 -3.92 -2.76 0.13
CA ALA A 76 -4.11 -1.46 0.76
C ALA A 76 -3.18 -1.27 1.97
N ALA A 77 -2.93 -2.31 2.76
CA ALA A 77 -1.97 -2.28 3.86
C ALA A 77 -0.53 -2.13 3.35
N ALA A 78 -0.13 -2.92 2.35
CA ALA A 78 1.18 -2.82 1.72
C ALA A 78 1.41 -1.46 1.04
N TRP A 79 0.37 -0.87 0.46
CA TRP A 79 0.43 0.50 -0.09
C TRP A 79 0.73 1.54 1.00
N ARG A 80 0.08 1.44 2.17
CA ARG A 80 0.37 2.34 3.30
C ARG A 80 1.80 2.16 3.79
N ALA A 81 2.27 0.92 3.88
CA ALA A 81 3.65 0.60 4.26
C ALA A 81 4.67 1.23 3.28
N ALA A 82 4.42 1.11 1.97
CA ALA A 82 5.25 1.73 0.94
C ALA A 82 5.29 3.27 1.03
N LEU A 83 4.16 3.91 1.32
CA LEU A 83 4.14 5.36 1.57
C LEU A 83 4.86 5.74 2.85
N TYR A 84 4.78 4.92 3.89
CA TYR A 84 5.53 5.13 5.11
C TYR A 84 7.05 5.12 4.85
N GLU A 85 7.57 4.18 4.07
CA GLU A 85 8.97 4.18 3.63
C GLU A 85 9.35 5.45 2.88
N GLY A 86 8.43 5.98 2.07
CA GLY A 86 8.62 7.28 1.41
C GLY A 86 8.79 8.46 2.39
N TYR A 87 8.07 8.46 3.51
CA TYR A 87 8.28 9.46 4.57
C TYR A 87 9.64 9.29 5.26
N GLU A 88 10.08 8.07 5.53
CA GLU A 88 11.40 7.79 6.10
C GLU A 88 12.52 8.26 5.15
N HIS A 89 12.38 8.02 3.85
CA HIS A 89 13.31 8.52 2.85
C HIS A 89 13.37 10.05 2.83
N LEU A 90 12.21 10.73 2.85
CA LEU A 90 12.15 12.19 2.88
C LEU A 90 12.79 12.75 4.16
N GLU A 91 12.58 12.12 5.32
CA GLU A 91 13.23 12.50 6.57
C GLU A 91 14.76 12.41 6.45
N MET A 92 15.29 11.33 5.88
CA MET A 92 16.73 11.16 5.65
C MET A 92 17.28 12.19 4.66
N GLU A 93 16.53 12.50 3.59
CA GLU A 93 16.92 13.52 2.61
C GLU A 93 16.99 14.92 3.23
N VAL A 94 16.00 15.29 4.06
CA VAL A 94 16.01 16.56 4.79
C VAL A 94 17.22 16.62 5.73
N LEU A 95 17.49 15.55 6.47
CA LEU A 95 18.65 15.47 7.36
C LEU A 95 19.96 15.58 6.58
N ALA A 96 20.10 14.91 5.46
CA ALA A 96 21.30 14.99 4.62
C ALA A 96 21.54 16.42 4.10
N CYS A 97 20.49 17.09 3.62
CA CYS A 97 20.56 18.48 3.19
C CYS A 97 20.98 19.43 4.33
N LEU A 98 20.37 19.28 5.51
CA LEU A 98 20.69 20.12 6.68
C LEU A 98 22.13 19.92 7.19
N ARG A 99 22.70 18.72 6.99
CA ARG A 99 24.08 18.38 7.32
C ARG A 99 25.09 18.76 6.24
N GLY A 100 24.62 19.28 5.10
CA GLY A 100 25.48 19.74 4.00
C GLY A 100 26.10 18.63 3.15
N TYR A 101 25.55 17.39 3.19
CA TYR A 101 26.09 16.26 2.42
C TYR A 101 25.69 16.29 0.93
N ASP A 102 24.66 17.03 0.55
CA ASP A 102 24.20 17.12 -0.83
C ASP A 102 23.83 18.57 -1.20
N PRO A 103 24.83 19.46 -1.41
CA PRO A 103 24.60 20.87 -1.69
C PRO A 103 23.96 21.14 -3.07
N GLU A 104 24.08 20.19 -4.01
CA GLU A 104 23.52 20.32 -5.37
C GLU A 104 22.02 19.94 -5.42
N ARG A 105 21.52 19.27 -4.42
CA ARG A 105 20.13 18.80 -4.38
C ARG A 105 19.18 19.94 -4.03
N LYS A 106 18.32 20.28 -4.98
CA LYS A 106 17.27 21.29 -4.80
C LYS A 106 16.06 20.68 -4.08
N LEU A 107 16.15 20.52 -2.76
CA LEU A 107 15.03 20.11 -1.93
C LEU A 107 14.37 21.36 -1.32
N ASP A 108 13.05 21.47 -1.44
CA ASP A 108 12.28 22.48 -0.70
C ASP A 108 12.12 22.04 0.77
N ILE A 109 13.16 22.34 1.55
CA ILE A 109 13.27 21.91 2.96
C ILE A 109 12.10 22.45 3.78
N ALA A 110 11.63 23.68 3.53
CA ALA A 110 10.54 24.26 4.29
C ALA A 110 9.23 23.50 4.10
N ASN A 111 8.90 23.15 2.86
CA ASN A 111 7.71 22.35 2.56
C ASN A 111 7.87 20.89 2.98
N ALA A 112 9.06 20.31 2.88
CA ALA A 112 9.35 18.98 3.39
C ALA A 112 9.12 18.88 4.90
N ILE A 113 9.63 19.86 5.69
CA ILE A 113 9.41 19.90 7.14
C ILE A 113 7.93 20.07 7.47
N ARG A 114 7.19 20.94 6.76
CA ARG A 114 5.74 21.10 6.96
C ARG A 114 4.98 19.81 6.69
N LEU A 115 5.33 19.08 5.63
CA LEU A 115 4.73 17.80 5.30
C LEU A 115 4.99 16.76 6.40
N LEU A 116 6.24 16.62 6.83
CA LEU A 116 6.62 15.69 7.91
C LEU A 116 5.91 16.05 9.23
N ALA A 117 5.81 17.33 9.57
CA ALA A 117 5.10 17.78 10.76
C ALA A 117 3.58 17.48 10.68
N ALA A 118 2.95 17.71 9.52
CA ALA A 118 1.53 17.44 9.30
C ALA A 118 1.19 15.94 9.42
N HIS A 119 2.11 15.05 9.09
CA HIS A 119 1.91 13.60 9.12
C HIS A 119 2.58 12.89 10.29
N ARG A 120 3.14 13.63 11.25
CA ARG A 120 3.90 13.10 12.39
C ARG A 120 3.16 11.99 13.15
N GLU A 121 1.90 12.20 13.47
CA GLU A 121 1.10 11.21 14.23
C GLU A 121 0.83 9.94 13.41
N THR A 122 0.53 10.12 12.11
CA THR A 122 0.29 8.99 11.20
C THR A 122 1.56 8.13 11.06
N VAL A 123 2.71 8.78 10.86
CA VAL A 123 4.01 8.12 10.75
C VAL A 123 4.37 7.42 12.06
N ALA A 124 4.17 8.06 13.21
CA ALA A 124 4.43 7.46 14.53
C ALA A 124 3.54 6.23 14.77
N THR A 125 2.26 6.28 14.39
CA THR A 125 1.33 5.15 14.52
C THR A 125 1.75 3.97 13.63
N GLU A 126 2.13 4.21 12.38
CA GLU A 126 2.59 3.14 11.49
C GLU A 126 3.95 2.56 11.93
N ARG A 127 4.84 3.38 12.48
CA ARG A 127 6.10 2.94 13.09
C ARG A 127 5.86 2.03 14.30
N ALA A 128 4.95 2.41 15.18
CA ALA A 128 4.58 1.61 16.34
C ALA A 128 3.95 0.25 15.96
N LYS A 129 3.08 0.23 14.94
CA LYS A 129 2.50 -1.02 14.43
C LYS A 129 3.56 -1.95 13.85
N ARG A 130 4.51 -1.43 13.08
CA ARG A 130 5.59 -2.22 12.48
C ARG A 130 6.46 -2.82 13.58
N HIS A 131 6.86 -2.04 14.57
CA HIS A 131 7.66 -2.52 15.71
C HIS A 131 6.95 -3.62 16.49
N GLY A 132 5.66 -3.45 16.80
CA GLY A 132 4.88 -4.50 17.46
C GLY A 132 4.70 -5.78 16.63
N GLN A 133 4.66 -5.68 15.30
CA GLN A 133 4.63 -6.85 14.42
C GLN A 133 5.97 -7.59 14.44
N ASP A 134 7.08 -6.85 14.35
CA ASP A 134 8.43 -7.41 14.39
C ASP A 134 8.69 -8.13 15.73
N GLU A 135 8.29 -7.54 16.86
CA GLU A 135 8.38 -8.17 18.19
C GLU A 135 7.57 -9.47 18.25
N ALA A 136 6.32 -9.45 17.79
CA ALA A 136 5.46 -10.63 17.80
C ALA A 136 6.04 -11.77 16.95
N GLU A 137 6.62 -11.46 15.78
CA GLU A 137 7.28 -12.43 14.91
C GLU A 137 8.52 -13.04 15.59
N VAL A 138 9.34 -12.21 16.24
CA VAL A 138 10.51 -12.66 17.01
C VAL A 138 10.08 -13.60 18.13
N PHE A 139 9.05 -13.24 18.93
CA PHE A 139 8.55 -14.10 20.00
C PHE A 139 8.02 -15.43 19.47
N ALA A 140 7.23 -15.42 18.40
CA ALA A 140 6.73 -16.64 17.77
C ALA A 140 7.87 -17.55 17.27
N SER A 141 8.93 -16.96 16.69
CA SER A 141 10.10 -17.69 16.24
C SER A 141 10.88 -18.33 17.40
N LEU A 142 11.02 -17.59 18.52
CA LEU A 142 11.66 -18.09 19.74
C LEU A 142 10.88 -19.24 20.37
N GLU A 143 9.56 -19.12 20.48
CA GLU A 143 8.69 -20.17 20.99
C GLU A 143 8.77 -21.46 20.15
N ALA A 144 8.77 -21.33 18.82
CA ALA A 144 8.91 -22.47 17.92
C ALA A 144 10.27 -23.18 18.11
N LYS A 145 11.36 -22.43 18.28
CA LYS A 145 12.68 -22.99 18.55
C LYS A 145 12.74 -23.69 19.90
N LEU A 146 12.15 -23.09 20.94
CA LEU A 146 12.07 -23.70 22.28
C LEU A 146 11.27 -24.98 22.26
N ALA A 147 10.15 -25.03 21.55
CA ALA A 147 9.35 -26.25 21.37
C ALA A 147 10.18 -27.37 20.71
N THR A 148 10.93 -27.05 19.67
CA THR A 148 11.80 -28.01 18.97
C THR A 148 12.90 -28.56 19.91
N ILE A 149 13.50 -27.71 20.72
CA ILE A 149 14.53 -28.13 21.70
C ILE A 149 13.91 -29.05 22.77
N ARG A 150 12.75 -28.68 23.32
CA ARG A 150 12.05 -29.55 24.30
C ARG A 150 11.71 -30.91 23.73
N GLU A 151 11.27 -30.97 22.47
CA GLU A 151 10.97 -32.25 21.80
C GLU A 151 12.22 -33.11 21.64
N ARG A 152 13.38 -32.52 21.29
CA ARG A 152 14.65 -33.23 21.19
C ARG A 152 15.08 -33.80 22.54
N LEU A 153 15.06 -32.97 23.60
CA LEU A 153 15.41 -33.42 24.94
C LEU A 153 14.50 -34.53 25.46
N ALA A 154 13.20 -34.48 25.16
CA ALA A 154 12.28 -35.53 25.53
C ALA A 154 12.58 -36.86 24.80
N LYS A 155 12.99 -36.81 23.52
CA LYS A 155 13.42 -38.01 22.79
C LYS A 155 14.72 -38.60 23.30
N ASP A 156 15.68 -37.76 23.64
CA ASP A 156 16.98 -38.20 24.14
C ASP A 156 16.86 -38.75 25.58
N GLY A 157 15.96 -38.20 26.42
CA GLY A 157 15.68 -38.68 27.79
C GLY A 157 14.91 -40.00 27.85
N THR A 158 14.28 -40.44 26.77
CA THR A 158 13.56 -41.74 26.70
C THR A 158 14.43 -42.86 26.08
N ALA A 159 15.65 -42.54 25.64
CA ALA A 159 16.59 -43.50 25.05
C ALA A 159 17.66 -44.01 26.02
N SER A 160 17.61 -43.66 27.30
CA SER A 160 18.44 -44.13 28.40
C SER A 160 17.64 -45.01 29.38
#